data_2f3e53696ab8060a65e9d90737719a3f
#
_entry.id   2f3e53696ab8060a65e9d90737719a3f
#
_cell.length_a   1.000
_cell.length_b   1.000
_cell.length_c   1.000
_cell.angle_alpha   90.00
_cell.angle_beta   90.00
_cell.angle_gamma   90.00
#
_symmetry.space_group_name_H-M   'P 1'
#
loop_
_entity.id
_entity.type
_entity.pdbx_description
1 polymer ?
#
loop_
_entity_poly.entity_id
_entity_poly.type
_entity_poly.pdbx_seq_one_letter_code
_entity_poly.pdbx_strand_id
1 'polypeptide(L)'
;EGKALIHNRLHRFLIGEQIHGLAWDKSSKKLYFIGLNDDGMYLGAVDREGRKEQLTQAAYVTLSDLRAEGGRLYFGSIRSGRDEAHAFDLATGREWQLTVSEYGSFDPAPAGDKLLVTTYGEEGYLLATQPLDSYHVREVEWSKLPTEIVNPKRQRLPVVNLDTVRATESALLAQRRQTPSRRYRKGLNYFNIHSWAPVSIDLFDAIDNFTFDPQLGATIISQNLL
;
A
#
# COMPACT_ATOMS: atom_id res chain seq x y z
N GLU A 1 12.54 35.59 -0.53
CA GLU A 1 12.69 34.87 -1.80
C GLU A 1 13.57 33.66 -1.54
N GLY A 2 12.93 32.46 -1.32
CA GLY A 2 13.64 31.21 -1.14
C GLY A 2 14.22 30.74 -2.46
N LYS A 3 15.53 30.79 -2.62
CA LYS A 3 16.22 30.16 -3.74
C LYS A 3 16.05 28.65 -3.57
N ALA A 4 15.49 27.98 -4.58
CA ALA A 4 15.48 26.53 -4.66
C ALA A 4 16.91 26.00 -4.63
N LEU A 5 17.26 25.23 -3.60
CA LEU A 5 18.61 24.69 -3.37
C LEU A 5 18.85 23.32 -4.02
N ILE A 6 18.03 22.93 -4.99
CA ILE A 6 18.21 21.66 -5.69
C ILE A 6 19.11 21.89 -6.89
N HIS A 7 20.39 21.60 -6.76
CA HIS A 7 21.37 21.91 -7.77
C HIS A 7 21.94 20.71 -8.52
N ASN A 8 21.90 19.51 -7.92
CA ASN A 8 22.56 18.35 -8.52
C ASN A 8 21.59 17.18 -8.68
N ARG A 9 21.45 16.72 -9.93
CA ARG A 9 20.76 15.48 -10.21
C ARG A 9 21.73 14.33 -9.96
N LEU A 10 21.42 13.47 -8.98
CA LEU A 10 22.23 12.29 -8.70
C LEU A 10 22.02 11.20 -9.77
N HIS A 11 20.77 10.89 -10.06
CA HIS A 11 20.39 9.86 -11.04
C HIS A 11 19.05 10.21 -11.71
N ARG A 12 18.83 9.69 -12.91
CA ARG A 12 17.55 9.78 -13.62
C ARG A 12 17.02 8.36 -13.88
N PHE A 13 15.94 8.03 -13.26
CA PHE A 13 15.24 6.76 -13.49
C PHE A 13 14.54 6.76 -14.85
N LEU A 14 14.33 5.59 -15.42
CA LEU A 14 13.63 5.42 -16.68
C LEU A 14 12.14 5.77 -16.53
N ILE A 15 11.51 6.12 -17.63
CA ILE A 15 10.06 6.29 -17.67
C ILE A 15 9.41 4.94 -17.36
N GLY A 16 8.50 4.91 -16.38
CA GLY A 16 7.87 3.68 -15.88
C GLY A 16 8.50 3.11 -14.61
N GLU A 17 9.69 3.59 -14.21
CA GLU A 17 10.23 3.29 -12.88
C GLU A 17 9.72 4.29 -11.85
N GLN A 18 9.29 3.78 -10.70
CA GLN A 18 8.88 4.58 -9.54
C GLN A 18 9.78 4.28 -8.35
N ILE A 19 9.94 5.26 -7.47
CA ILE A 19 10.76 5.13 -6.28
C ILE A 19 9.88 5.29 -5.06
N HIS A 20 9.93 4.30 -4.17
CA HIS A 20 9.23 4.25 -2.90
C HIS A 20 10.27 4.10 -1.79
N GLY A 21 10.40 5.06 -0.93
CA GLY A 21 11.34 5.00 0.19
C GLY A 21 12.81 5.19 -0.20
N LEU A 22 13.52 5.90 0.62
CA LEU A 22 14.94 6.20 0.47
C LEU A 22 15.65 5.98 1.80
N ALA A 23 16.85 5.40 1.76
CA ALA A 23 17.69 5.23 2.93
C ALA A 23 19.15 5.57 2.57
N TRP A 24 19.73 6.49 3.32
CA TRP A 24 21.14 6.83 3.17
C TRP A 24 22.00 6.03 4.14
N ASP A 25 23.00 5.34 3.64
CA ASP A 25 24.00 4.70 4.49
C ASP A 25 25.32 5.49 4.49
N LYS A 26 25.72 5.91 5.68
CA LYS A 26 26.96 6.69 5.88
C LYS A 26 28.21 5.87 5.62
N SER A 27 28.16 4.57 5.87
CA SER A 27 29.34 3.68 5.79
C SER A 27 29.70 3.38 4.35
N SER A 28 28.75 2.98 3.55
CA SER A 28 28.93 2.70 2.10
C SER A 28 28.89 3.95 1.23
N LYS A 29 28.38 5.07 1.77
CA LYS A 29 28.12 6.32 1.03
C LYS A 29 27.22 6.11 -0.20
N LYS A 30 26.28 5.18 -0.09
CA LYS A 30 25.27 4.88 -1.10
C LYS A 30 23.88 5.32 -0.62
N LEU A 31 23.05 5.69 -1.58
CA LEU A 31 21.63 5.90 -1.40
C LEU A 31 20.91 4.62 -1.82
N TYR A 32 20.23 3.99 -0.88
CA TYR A 32 19.38 2.84 -1.15
C TYR A 32 17.94 3.27 -1.38
N PHE A 33 17.21 2.50 -2.18
CA PHE A 33 15.82 2.79 -2.51
C PHE A 33 15.02 1.52 -2.77
N ILE A 34 13.71 1.63 -2.60
CA ILE A 34 12.75 0.66 -3.12
C ILE A 34 12.32 1.16 -4.49
N GLY A 35 12.57 0.37 -5.53
CA GLY A 35 12.13 0.63 -6.90
C GLY A 35 10.91 -0.20 -7.26
N LEU A 36 10.08 0.33 -8.13
CA LEU A 36 8.97 -0.36 -8.78
C LEU A 36 9.11 -0.19 -10.29
N ASN A 37 9.05 -1.28 -11.01
CA ASN A 37 9.03 -1.33 -12.47
C ASN A 37 7.93 -2.29 -12.97
N ASP A 38 7.91 -2.58 -14.26
CA ASP A 38 6.95 -3.49 -14.87
C ASP A 38 7.01 -4.94 -14.30
N ASP A 39 8.12 -5.34 -13.70
CA ASP A 39 8.35 -6.67 -13.13
C ASP A 39 8.09 -6.72 -11.60
N GLY A 40 7.75 -5.60 -10.99
CA GLY A 40 7.44 -5.49 -9.57
C GLY A 40 8.41 -4.63 -8.76
N MET A 41 8.38 -4.79 -7.43
CA MET A 41 9.24 -4.04 -6.51
C MET A 41 10.58 -4.74 -6.29
N TYR A 42 11.63 -3.93 -6.08
CA TYR A 42 12.99 -4.40 -5.85
C TYR A 42 13.76 -3.42 -4.96
N LEU A 43 14.84 -3.90 -4.35
CA LEU A 43 15.82 -3.06 -3.66
C LEU A 43 16.89 -2.63 -4.64
N GLY A 44 17.26 -1.35 -4.60
CA GLY A 44 18.30 -0.79 -5.43
C GLY A 44 19.20 0.17 -4.67
N ALA A 45 20.31 0.52 -5.29
CA ALA A 45 21.29 1.48 -4.78
C ALA A 45 21.70 2.46 -5.85
N VAL A 46 22.08 3.67 -5.45
CA VAL A 46 22.76 4.66 -6.28
C VAL A 46 23.99 5.17 -5.54
N ASP A 47 25.14 5.15 -6.19
CA ASP A 47 26.37 5.68 -5.63
C ASP A 47 26.48 7.21 -5.85
N ARG A 48 27.57 7.80 -5.36
CA ARG A 48 27.82 9.25 -5.50
C ARG A 48 28.03 9.71 -6.92
N GLU A 49 28.48 8.82 -7.79
CA GLU A 49 28.71 9.04 -9.21
C GLU A 49 27.41 8.87 -10.03
N GLY A 50 26.29 8.52 -9.35
CA GLY A 50 24.99 8.35 -9.99
C GLY A 50 24.82 7.00 -10.68
N ARG A 51 25.68 6.02 -10.42
CA ARG A 51 25.54 4.67 -10.96
C ARG A 51 24.50 3.90 -10.17
N LYS A 52 23.46 3.43 -10.87
CA LYS A 52 22.37 2.63 -10.31
C LYS A 52 22.76 1.15 -10.33
N GLU A 53 22.45 0.47 -9.24
CA GLU A 53 22.58 -0.97 -9.07
C GLU A 53 21.24 -1.54 -8.57
N GLN A 54 20.78 -2.62 -9.17
CA GLN A 54 19.65 -3.38 -8.67
C GLN A 54 20.18 -4.51 -7.78
N LEU A 55 19.80 -4.51 -6.50
CA LEU A 55 20.31 -5.44 -5.50
C LEU A 55 19.54 -6.75 -5.47
N THR A 56 18.23 -6.68 -5.75
CA THR A 56 17.34 -7.85 -5.70
C THR A 56 16.56 -7.98 -6.98
N GLN A 57 16.12 -9.20 -7.28
CA GLN A 57 15.17 -9.42 -8.37
C GLN A 57 13.85 -8.68 -8.07
N ALA A 58 13.24 -8.08 -9.09
CA ALA A 58 11.92 -7.50 -8.97
C ALA A 58 10.86 -8.60 -8.82
N ALA A 59 9.88 -8.37 -7.94
CA ALA A 59 8.78 -9.29 -7.70
C ALA A 59 7.49 -8.53 -7.35
N TYR A 60 6.34 -9.17 -7.60
CA TYR A 60 5.04 -8.61 -7.26
C TYR A 60 4.72 -8.81 -5.77
N VAL A 61 5.52 -8.17 -4.94
CA VAL A 61 5.38 -8.13 -3.49
C VAL A 61 5.58 -6.71 -3.02
N THR A 62 4.85 -6.32 -2.00
CA THR A 62 5.01 -4.97 -1.42
C THR A 62 6.29 -4.92 -0.59
N LEU A 63 7.08 -3.86 -0.79
CA LEU A 63 8.19 -3.45 0.05
C LEU A 63 7.90 -2.05 0.59
N SER A 64 8.19 -1.81 1.87
CA SER A 64 7.94 -0.52 2.54
C SER A 64 9.02 -0.18 3.57
N ASP A 65 9.03 1.04 4.05
CA ASP A 65 9.73 1.49 5.26
C ASP A 65 11.23 1.18 5.30
N LEU A 66 11.92 1.51 4.21
CA LEU A 66 13.34 1.20 4.03
C LEU A 66 14.23 1.96 5.02
N ARG A 67 15.13 1.24 5.69
CA ARG A 67 16.20 1.76 6.54
C ARG A 67 17.52 1.08 6.19
N ALA A 68 18.64 1.79 6.33
CA ALA A 68 19.97 1.26 6.07
C ALA A 68 20.83 1.45 7.34
N GLU A 69 21.32 0.37 7.92
CA GLU A 69 22.18 0.39 9.10
C GLU A 69 23.02 -0.86 9.19
N GLY A 70 24.28 -0.72 9.60
CA GLY A 70 25.16 -1.84 9.91
C GLY A 70 25.43 -2.81 8.74
N GLY A 71 25.43 -2.31 7.50
CA GLY A 71 25.63 -3.16 6.31
C GLY A 71 24.39 -3.95 5.90
N ARG A 72 23.22 -3.61 6.45
CA ARG A 72 21.93 -4.24 6.14
C ARG A 72 20.89 -3.21 5.76
N LEU A 73 19.93 -3.65 4.94
CA LEU A 73 18.72 -2.89 4.63
C LEU A 73 17.56 -3.55 5.38
N TYR A 74 16.83 -2.77 6.16
CA TYR A 74 15.63 -3.20 6.88
C TYR A 74 14.42 -2.63 6.19
N PHE A 75 13.37 -3.42 6.03
CA PHE A 75 12.15 -3.02 5.34
C PHE A 75 10.97 -3.90 5.72
N GLY A 76 9.75 -3.42 5.48
CA GLY A 76 8.52 -4.20 5.57
C GLY A 76 8.27 -4.97 4.28
N SER A 77 7.72 -6.18 4.37
CA SER A 77 7.30 -6.97 3.20
C SER A 77 6.18 -7.95 3.52
N ILE A 78 5.27 -8.13 2.55
CA ILE A 78 4.15 -9.09 2.63
C ILE A 78 4.51 -10.50 2.10
N ARG A 79 5.76 -10.79 1.86
CA ARG A 79 6.23 -12.07 1.26
C ARG A 79 5.82 -13.32 2.03
N SER A 80 5.60 -13.18 3.32
CA SER A 80 5.12 -14.26 4.20
C SER A 80 3.60 -14.43 4.19
N GLY A 81 2.87 -13.60 3.43
CA GLY A 81 1.41 -13.53 3.43
C GLY A 81 0.85 -12.48 4.39
N ARG A 82 1.71 -11.84 5.20
CA ARG A 82 1.43 -10.71 6.09
C ARG A 82 2.59 -9.73 6.05
N ASP A 83 2.34 -8.51 6.49
CA ASP A 83 3.41 -7.54 6.69
C ASP A 83 4.33 -8.00 7.81
N GLU A 84 5.60 -8.21 7.48
CA GLU A 84 6.64 -8.61 8.43
C GLU A 84 7.91 -7.80 8.19
N ALA A 85 8.73 -7.65 9.22
CA ALA A 85 10.04 -7.03 9.10
C ALA A 85 11.03 -7.98 8.44
N HIS A 86 11.77 -7.45 7.49
CA HIS A 86 12.82 -8.14 6.73
C HIS A 86 14.15 -7.41 6.84
N ALA A 87 15.25 -8.12 6.65
CA ALA A 87 16.56 -7.55 6.44
C ALA A 87 17.25 -8.17 5.23
N PHE A 88 17.88 -7.33 4.41
CA PHE A 88 18.76 -7.74 3.32
C PHE A 88 20.21 -7.41 3.68
N ASP A 89 21.07 -8.42 3.71
CA ASP A 89 22.48 -8.28 4.02
C ASP A 89 23.25 -7.89 2.75
N LEU A 90 23.88 -6.74 2.78
CA LEU A 90 24.58 -6.16 1.63
C LEU A 90 25.86 -6.90 1.24
N ALA A 91 26.47 -7.62 2.18
CA ALA A 91 27.70 -8.36 1.93
C ALA A 91 27.45 -9.73 1.30
N THR A 92 26.38 -10.40 1.74
CA THR A 92 26.05 -11.75 1.28
C THR A 92 24.97 -11.78 0.19
N GLY A 93 24.20 -10.69 0.02
CA GLY A 93 23.05 -10.64 -0.88
C GLY A 93 21.88 -11.51 -0.42
N ARG A 94 21.84 -11.89 0.86
CA ARG A 94 20.78 -12.74 1.43
C ARG A 94 19.74 -11.89 2.14
N GLU A 95 18.51 -12.35 2.05
CA GLU A 95 17.39 -11.71 2.73
C GLU A 95 16.81 -12.65 3.80
N TRP A 96 16.45 -12.06 4.91
CA TRP A 96 15.88 -12.74 6.06
C TRP A 96 14.58 -12.08 6.50
N GLN A 97 13.56 -12.87 6.75
CA GLN A 97 12.41 -12.45 7.54
C GLN A 97 12.83 -12.42 9.02
N LEU A 98 12.56 -11.32 9.70
CA LEU A 98 12.99 -11.09 11.07
C LEU A 98 11.86 -11.28 12.10
N THR A 99 10.61 -11.05 11.70
CA THR A 99 9.45 -11.14 12.60
C THR A 99 8.44 -12.17 12.12
N VAL A 100 7.69 -12.71 13.08
CA VAL A 100 6.45 -13.46 12.86
C VAL A 100 5.43 -12.94 13.85
N SER A 101 4.45 -12.21 13.35
CA SER A 101 3.40 -11.59 14.15
C SER A 101 2.03 -12.17 13.81
N GLU A 102 1.07 -11.99 14.68
CA GLU A 102 -0.30 -12.45 14.44
C GLU A 102 -1.02 -11.58 13.42
N TYR A 103 -0.80 -10.25 13.47
CA TYR A 103 -1.53 -9.28 12.65
C TYR A 103 -0.62 -8.40 11.77
N GLY A 104 0.68 -8.60 11.80
CA GLY A 104 1.67 -7.86 11.04
C GLY A 104 2.68 -7.10 11.90
N SER A 105 3.87 -6.87 11.33
CA SER A 105 4.94 -6.03 11.87
C SER A 105 5.36 -5.01 10.84
N PHE A 106 5.34 -3.74 11.20
CA PHE A 106 5.53 -2.60 10.32
C PHE A 106 6.69 -1.72 10.80
N ASP A 107 7.14 -0.81 9.97
CA ASP A 107 8.13 0.24 10.27
C ASP A 107 9.41 -0.28 10.95
N PRO A 108 10.10 -1.30 10.40
CA PRO A 108 11.29 -1.84 11.05
C PRO A 108 12.37 -0.76 11.21
N ALA A 109 12.77 -0.52 12.45
CA ALA A 109 13.79 0.45 12.80
C ALA A 109 14.88 -0.20 13.66
N PRO A 110 16.09 -0.43 13.11
CA PRO A 110 17.21 -0.90 13.90
C PRO A 110 17.64 0.18 14.89
N ALA A 111 17.97 -0.22 16.12
CA ALA A 111 18.43 0.66 17.17
C ALA A 111 19.46 -0.08 18.06
N GLY A 112 20.72 0.00 17.67
CA GLY A 112 21.82 -0.71 18.34
C GLY A 112 21.69 -2.23 18.20
N ASP A 113 21.47 -2.92 19.31
CA ASP A 113 21.31 -4.38 19.38
C ASP A 113 19.84 -4.85 19.23
N LYS A 114 18.90 -3.90 19.00
CA LYS A 114 17.47 -4.18 18.93
C LYS A 114 16.87 -3.78 17.59
N LEU A 115 15.85 -4.50 17.20
CA LEU A 115 14.90 -4.10 16.17
C LEU A 115 13.63 -3.59 16.85
N LEU A 116 13.23 -2.38 16.53
CA LEU A 116 11.93 -1.83 16.89
C LEU A 116 10.98 -2.04 15.73
N VAL A 117 9.74 -2.39 16.03
CA VAL A 117 8.68 -2.55 15.05
C VAL A 117 7.37 -2.00 15.62
N THR A 118 6.51 -1.54 14.74
CA THR A 118 5.10 -1.33 15.05
C THR A 118 4.37 -2.64 14.78
N THR A 119 3.55 -3.11 15.70
CA THR A 119 2.68 -4.27 15.49
C THR A 119 1.24 -3.91 15.81
N TYR A 120 0.30 -4.74 15.38
CA TYR A 120 -1.12 -4.56 15.61
C TYR A 120 -1.65 -5.69 16.50
N GLY A 121 -2.49 -5.35 17.47
CA GLY A 121 -3.11 -6.30 18.38
C GLY A 121 -4.55 -5.89 18.72
N GLU A 122 -5.18 -6.58 19.65
CA GLU A 122 -6.56 -6.31 20.07
C GLU A 122 -6.76 -4.87 20.60
N GLU A 123 -5.73 -4.29 21.20
CA GLU A 123 -5.74 -2.91 21.74
C GLU A 123 -5.30 -1.85 20.71
N GLY A 124 -5.06 -2.23 19.46
CA GLY A 124 -4.60 -1.35 18.39
C GLY A 124 -3.10 -1.48 18.09
N TYR A 125 -2.47 -0.36 17.68
CA TYR A 125 -1.05 -0.35 17.36
C TYR A 125 -0.18 -0.32 18.63
N LEU A 126 0.84 -1.20 18.65
CA LEU A 126 1.79 -1.36 19.73
C LEU A 126 3.21 -1.18 19.20
N LEU A 127 4.09 -0.61 20.02
CA LEU A 127 5.53 -0.60 19.76
C LEU A 127 6.14 -1.84 20.42
N ALA A 128 6.83 -2.65 19.62
CA ALA A 128 7.50 -3.86 20.08
C ALA A 128 9.01 -3.79 19.79
N THR A 129 9.79 -4.52 20.58
CA THR A 129 11.22 -4.64 20.38
C THR A 129 11.64 -6.10 20.43
N GLN A 130 12.63 -6.45 19.59
CA GLN A 130 13.29 -7.76 19.67
C GLN A 130 14.82 -7.61 19.50
N PRO A 131 15.63 -8.53 20.02
CA PRO A 131 17.06 -8.52 19.75
C PRO A 131 17.36 -8.69 18.25
N LEU A 132 18.31 -7.91 17.74
CA LEU A 132 18.64 -7.90 16.31
C LEU A 132 19.42 -9.17 15.90
N ASP A 133 20.23 -9.74 16.80
CA ASP A 133 21.15 -10.86 16.50
C ASP A 133 20.53 -12.24 16.65
N SER A 134 19.37 -12.36 17.26
CA SER A 134 18.85 -13.67 17.69
C SER A 134 17.77 -14.28 16.82
N TYR A 135 17.24 -13.56 15.83
CA TYR A 135 16.10 -14.07 15.05
C TYR A 135 16.20 -13.80 13.55
N HIS A 136 16.96 -14.64 12.88
CA HIS A 136 16.68 -14.91 11.47
C HIS A 136 15.60 -15.98 11.42
N VAL A 137 14.36 -15.58 11.28
CA VAL A 137 13.23 -16.53 11.31
C VAL A 137 13.28 -17.44 10.08
N ARG A 138 13.47 -16.85 8.92
CA ARG A 138 13.52 -17.60 7.68
C ARG A 138 14.28 -16.83 6.60
N GLU A 139 15.18 -17.52 5.90
CA GLU A 139 15.78 -16.98 4.68
C GLU A 139 14.74 -16.92 3.55
N VAL A 140 14.74 -15.83 2.80
CA VAL A 140 13.83 -15.62 1.67
C VAL A 140 14.47 -16.15 0.39
N GLU A 141 13.78 -17.07 -0.27
CA GLU A 141 14.19 -17.58 -1.58
C GLU A 141 13.56 -16.73 -2.69
N TRP A 142 14.35 -15.84 -3.29
CA TRP A 142 13.90 -14.93 -4.34
C TRP A 142 13.30 -15.64 -5.56
N SER A 143 13.81 -16.82 -5.91
CA SER A 143 13.31 -17.62 -7.03
C SER A 143 11.88 -18.12 -6.85
N LYS A 144 11.38 -18.14 -5.64
CA LYS A 144 10.00 -18.55 -5.31
C LYS A 144 9.02 -17.40 -5.23
N LEU A 145 9.48 -16.16 -5.42
CA LEU A 145 8.60 -15.00 -5.36
C LEU A 145 7.75 -14.89 -6.63
N PRO A 146 6.52 -14.36 -6.52
CA PRO A 146 5.64 -14.24 -7.66
C PRO A 146 6.15 -13.18 -8.64
N THR A 147 6.66 -13.60 -9.77
CA THR A 147 7.09 -12.74 -10.88
C THR A 147 6.04 -12.64 -11.99
N GLU A 148 4.97 -13.42 -11.92
CA GLU A 148 4.01 -13.57 -13.01
C GLU A 148 2.54 -13.32 -12.66
N ILE A 149 2.20 -13.19 -11.37
CA ILE A 149 0.80 -13.24 -10.90
C ILE A 149 -0.06 -12.11 -11.49
N VAL A 150 0.51 -11.01 -11.90
CA VAL A 150 -0.27 -9.86 -12.40
C VAL A 150 0.44 -9.10 -13.53
N ASN A 151 1.20 -9.76 -14.38
CA ASN A 151 1.72 -9.07 -15.55
C ASN A 151 0.70 -9.14 -16.70
N PRO A 152 -0.13 -8.11 -16.91
CA PRO A 152 -1.13 -8.10 -17.97
C PRO A 152 -0.50 -8.19 -19.37
N LYS A 153 0.79 -7.87 -19.50
CA LYS A 153 1.55 -8.02 -20.76
C LYS A 153 1.87 -9.49 -21.05
N ARG A 154 2.00 -10.34 -20.01
CA ARG A 154 2.27 -11.78 -20.15
C ARG A 154 1.01 -12.62 -20.11
N GLN A 155 -0.02 -12.17 -19.44
CA GLN A 155 -1.34 -12.75 -19.60
C GLN A 155 -1.87 -12.32 -20.97
N ARG A 156 -1.61 -13.13 -21.99
CA ARG A 156 -2.47 -13.15 -23.16
C ARG A 156 -3.83 -13.69 -22.73
N LEU A 157 -4.55 -12.90 -21.97
CA LEU A 157 -5.99 -13.09 -21.90
C LEU A 157 -6.44 -13.07 -23.36
N PRO A 158 -7.15 -14.11 -23.83
CA PRO A 158 -7.74 -14.02 -25.14
C PRO A 158 -8.50 -12.70 -25.16
N VAL A 159 -8.18 -11.85 -26.13
CA VAL A 159 -8.91 -10.60 -26.32
C VAL A 159 -10.35 -11.05 -26.47
N VAL A 160 -11.14 -10.83 -25.43
CA VAL A 160 -12.57 -11.13 -25.49
C VAL A 160 -13.12 -10.13 -26.49
N ASN A 161 -13.31 -10.60 -27.73
CA ASN A 161 -13.97 -9.79 -28.72
C ASN A 161 -15.42 -9.62 -28.24
N LEU A 162 -15.71 -8.44 -27.67
CA LEU A 162 -17.02 -8.10 -27.14
C LEU A 162 -18.14 -8.25 -28.20
N ASP A 163 -17.79 -8.15 -29.49
CA ASP A 163 -18.72 -8.36 -30.60
C ASP A 163 -19.06 -9.83 -30.81
N THR A 164 -18.18 -10.74 -30.35
CA THR A 164 -18.41 -12.20 -30.42
C THR A 164 -18.90 -12.77 -29.09
N VAL A 165 -18.77 -12.05 -27.98
CA VAL A 165 -19.51 -12.36 -26.75
C VAL A 165 -20.99 -12.07 -27.00
N ARG A 166 -21.64 -12.96 -27.70
CA ARG A 166 -23.06 -13.17 -27.50
C ARG A 166 -23.20 -13.62 -26.05
N ALA A 167 -23.16 -12.67 -25.11
CA ALA A 167 -23.72 -12.87 -23.80
C ALA A 167 -25.03 -13.59 -24.10
N THR A 168 -25.18 -14.75 -23.57
CA THR A 168 -26.37 -15.56 -23.84
C THR A 168 -27.51 -14.63 -23.51
N GLU A 169 -28.03 -13.98 -24.57
CA GLU A 169 -29.09 -12.96 -24.49
C GLU A 169 -30.24 -13.49 -23.64
N SER A 170 -30.42 -14.83 -23.69
CA SER A 170 -31.30 -15.59 -22.83
C SER A 170 -30.98 -15.50 -21.33
N ALA A 171 -29.71 -15.52 -20.89
CA ALA A 171 -29.38 -15.45 -19.46
C ALA A 171 -29.51 -14.03 -18.93
N LEU A 172 -29.08 -13.02 -19.71
CA LEU A 172 -29.26 -11.61 -19.37
C LEU A 172 -30.74 -11.20 -19.40
N LEU A 173 -31.52 -11.70 -20.37
CA LEU A 173 -32.95 -11.45 -20.44
C LEU A 173 -33.70 -12.19 -19.34
N ALA A 174 -33.29 -13.40 -18.93
CA ALA A 174 -33.84 -14.09 -17.78
C ALA A 174 -33.57 -13.35 -16.47
N GLN A 175 -32.35 -12.84 -16.31
CA GLN A 175 -31.97 -12.03 -15.14
C GLN A 175 -32.69 -10.69 -15.12
N ARG A 176 -32.87 -10.06 -16.28
CA ARG A 176 -33.61 -8.81 -16.43
C ARG A 176 -35.11 -8.97 -16.16
N ARG A 177 -35.69 -10.14 -16.47
CA ARG A 177 -37.07 -10.48 -16.13
C ARG A 177 -37.30 -10.76 -14.64
N GLN A 178 -36.28 -11.20 -13.92
CA GLN A 178 -36.32 -11.44 -12.48
C GLN A 178 -36.15 -10.18 -11.64
N THR A 179 -35.58 -9.13 -12.21
CA THR A 179 -35.40 -7.87 -11.49
C THR A 179 -36.52 -6.89 -11.87
N PRO A 180 -37.51 -6.66 -11.00
CA PRO A 180 -38.59 -5.73 -11.29
C PRO A 180 -38.01 -4.33 -11.46
N SER A 181 -37.91 -3.85 -12.69
CA SER A 181 -37.48 -2.48 -12.94
C SER A 181 -38.68 -1.55 -12.81
N ARG A 182 -38.57 -0.55 -11.94
CA ARG A 182 -39.57 0.50 -11.78
C ARG A 182 -39.09 1.76 -12.52
N ARG A 183 -39.99 2.37 -13.32
CA ARG A 183 -39.65 3.62 -13.96
C ARG A 183 -39.32 4.67 -12.91
N TYR A 184 -38.09 5.18 -12.93
CA TYR A 184 -37.67 6.26 -12.04
C TYR A 184 -38.43 7.56 -12.37
N ARG A 185 -39.14 8.11 -11.38
CA ARG A 185 -39.83 9.39 -11.49
C ARG A 185 -39.10 10.42 -10.63
N LYS A 186 -38.34 11.31 -11.28
CA LYS A 186 -37.52 12.34 -10.60
C LYS A 186 -38.30 13.10 -9.51
N GLY A 187 -39.54 13.51 -9.81
CA GLY A 187 -40.35 14.29 -8.86
C GLY A 187 -40.78 13.55 -7.59
N LEU A 188 -40.94 12.23 -7.65
CA LEU A 188 -41.32 11.43 -6.46
C LEU A 188 -40.10 11.02 -5.62
N ASN A 189 -38.90 11.04 -6.21
CA ASN A 189 -37.66 10.67 -5.50
C ASN A 189 -36.86 11.88 -5.03
N TYR A 190 -37.39 13.10 -5.23
CA TYR A 190 -36.73 14.31 -4.75
C TYR A 190 -36.66 14.38 -3.20
N PHE A 191 -37.64 13.75 -2.53
CA PHE A 191 -37.72 13.67 -1.07
C PHE A 191 -37.57 12.23 -0.59
N ASN A 192 -36.50 11.57 -1.01
CA ASN A 192 -36.25 10.22 -0.49
C ASN A 192 -35.69 10.34 0.93
N ILE A 193 -36.57 10.38 1.90
CA ILE A 193 -36.21 10.41 3.33
C ILE A 193 -35.58 9.09 3.67
N HIS A 194 -34.31 9.12 3.96
CA HIS A 194 -33.53 7.92 4.19
C HIS A 194 -33.23 7.74 5.70
N SER A 195 -33.20 8.84 6.46
CA SER A 195 -33.08 8.79 7.92
C SER A 195 -33.68 10.04 8.57
N TRP A 196 -34.10 9.89 9.82
CA TRP A 196 -34.57 10.98 10.63
C TRP A 196 -34.06 10.79 12.08
N ALA A 197 -33.90 11.88 12.79
CA ALA A 197 -33.53 11.89 14.18
C ALA A 197 -34.44 12.87 14.97
N PRO A 198 -34.82 12.56 16.20
CA PRO A 198 -35.68 13.43 17.03
C PRO A 198 -34.88 14.61 17.62
N VAL A 199 -33.73 14.92 17.11
CA VAL A 199 -32.86 16.02 17.53
C VAL A 199 -32.56 16.90 16.34
N SER A 200 -32.50 18.19 16.55
CA SER A 200 -32.01 19.17 15.59
C SER A 200 -30.57 19.48 15.88
N ILE A 201 -29.72 19.38 14.87
CA ILE A 201 -28.29 19.73 14.94
C ILE A 201 -28.05 20.81 13.93
N ASP A 202 -27.51 21.94 14.35
CA ASP A 202 -27.00 22.92 13.42
C ASP A 202 -25.69 22.43 12.82
N LEU A 203 -25.77 22.00 11.56
CA LEU A 203 -24.62 21.43 10.85
C LEU A 203 -23.53 22.45 10.59
N PHE A 204 -23.87 23.72 10.44
CA PHE A 204 -22.91 24.79 10.17
C PHE A 204 -22.12 25.13 11.43
N ASP A 205 -22.77 25.22 12.58
CA ASP A 205 -22.10 25.43 13.86
C ASP A 205 -21.25 24.21 14.29
N ALA A 206 -21.70 23.01 13.99
CA ALA A 206 -20.94 21.80 14.27
C ALA A 206 -19.66 21.68 13.42
N ILE A 207 -19.68 22.17 12.18
CA ILE A 207 -18.52 22.11 11.26
C ILE A 207 -17.56 23.28 11.53
N ASP A 208 -18.09 24.50 11.70
CA ASP A 208 -17.24 25.70 11.80
C ASP A 208 -16.67 25.92 13.21
N ASN A 209 -17.41 25.54 14.25
CA ASN A 209 -17.03 25.84 15.65
C ASN A 209 -16.74 24.60 16.51
N PHE A 210 -16.86 23.40 15.95
CA PHE A 210 -16.75 22.12 16.69
C PHE A 210 -17.67 22.06 17.93
N THR A 211 -18.77 22.80 17.93
CA THR A 211 -19.74 22.85 19.02
C THR A 211 -20.93 21.97 18.66
N PHE A 212 -21.16 20.95 19.47
CA PHE A 212 -22.29 20.05 19.33
C PHE A 212 -23.35 20.43 20.36
N ASP A 213 -24.35 21.22 19.95
CA ASP A 213 -25.48 21.61 20.81
C ASP A 213 -26.79 20.99 20.25
N PRO A 214 -27.15 19.80 20.72
CA PRO A 214 -28.37 19.12 20.27
C PRO A 214 -29.60 19.76 20.89
N GLN A 215 -30.50 20.28 20.05
CA GLN A 215 -31.76 20.85 20.45
C GLN A 215 -32.92 19.84 20.20
N LEU A 216 -33.97 19.93 20.98
CA LEU A 216 -35.21 19.18 20.72
C LEU A 216 -35.79 19.65 19.37
N GLY A 217 -35.84 18.76 18.40
CA GLY A 217 -36.31 19.02 17.06
C GLY A 217 -36.36 17.77 16.21
N ALA A 218 -36.52 17.91 14.92
CA ALA A 218 -36.43 16.80 13.98
C ALA A 218 -35.44 17.13 12.85
N THR A 219 -34.42 16.33 12.71
CA THR A 219 -33.52 16.39 11.55
C THR A 219 -33.92 15.31 10.54
N ILE A 220 -34.16 15.70 9.32
CA ILE A 220 -34.52 14.80 8.22
C ILE A 220 -33.40 14.87 7.19
N ILE A 221 -32.81 13.72 6.87
CA ILE A 221 -31.78 13.61 5.85
C ILE A 221 -32.39 12.95 4.62
N SER A 222 -32.35 13.68 3.50
CA SER A 222 -32.74 13.18 2.20
C SER A 222 -31.51 13.14 1.29
N GLN A 223 -31.22 11.98 0.75
CA GLN A 223 -30.08 11.80 -0.17
C GLN A 223 -30.56 11.12 -1.45
N ASN A 224 -30.30 11.78 -2.57
CA ASN A 224 -30.55 11.21 -3.88
C ASN A 224 -29.20 10.70 -4.45
N LEU A 225 -29.00 9.40 -4.34
CA LEU A 225 -27.85 8.73 -4.95
C LEU A 225 -28.27 8.27 -6.35
N LEU A 226 -27.85 9.00 -7.37
CA LEU A 226 -27.89 8.61 -8.79
C LEU A 226 -26.49 8.39 -9.28
#